data_e02a706b27a97cedd11f8694cbe64009
#
_entry.id   e02a706b27a97cedd11f8694cbe64009
#
_cell.length_a   1.000
_cell.length_b   1.000
_cell.length_c   1.000
_cell.angle_alpha   90.00
_cell.angle_beta   90.00
_cell.angle_gamma   90.00
#
_symmetry.space_group_name_H-M   'P 1'
#
loop_
_entity.id
_entity.type
_entity.pdbx_description
1 polymer ?
#
loop_
_entity_poly.entity_id
_entity_poly.type
_entity_poly.pdbx_seq_one_letter_code
_entity_poly.pdbx_strand_id
1 'polypeptide(L)'
;MPSHIEILEREIKAAISRAIAAGNLSGQTPETIKLERPKDRDHGDYATSIALQLAKPAGKNPREVAQLIADQLSGVADISTVEIAGPGFINITL
;
A
#
# COMPACT_ATOMS: atom_id res chain seq x y z
N MET A 1 -21.13 -9.24 -0.25
CA MET A 1 -19.93 -9.09 -1.07
C MET A 1 -19.05 -7.98 -0.54
N PRO A 2 -17.77 -8.20 -0.32
CA PRO A 2 -16.89 -7.11 0.12
C PRO A 2 -16.74 -6.05 -0.98
N SER A 3 -16.63 -4.80 -0.57
CA SER A 3 -16.38 -3.71 -1.49
C SER A 3 -14.93 -3.75 -1.99
N HIS A 4 -14.63 -3.02 -3.06
CA HIS A 4 -13.26 -2.90 -3.55
C HIS A 4 -12.33 -2.33 -2.47
N ILE A 5 -12.84 -1.40 -1.66
CA ILE A 5 -12.07 -0.81 -0.56
C ILE A 5 -11.69 -1.89 0.46
N GLU A 6 -12.65 -2.75 0.82
CA GLU A 6 -12.40 -3.83 1.78
C GLU A 6 -11.38 -4.84 1.25
N ILE A 7 -11.49 -5.18 -0.04
CA ILE A 7 -10.53 -6.08 -0.69
C ILE A 7 -9.14 -5.47 -0.69
N LEU A 8 -9.02 -4.21 -1.09
CA LEU A 8 -7.73 -3.52 -1.13
C LEU A 8 -7.13 -3.37 0.26
N GLU A 9 -7.93 -3.03 1.25
CA GLU A 9 -7.45 -2.92 2.62
C GLU A 9 -6.85 -4.24 3.08
N ARG A 10 -7.55 -5.34 2.84
CA ARG A 10 -7.08 -6.67 3.20
C ARG A 10 -5.78 -7.03 2.47
N GLU A 11 -5.70 -6.75 1.18
CA GLU A 11 -4.52 -7.06 0.39
C GLU A 11 -3.31 -6.23 0.82
N ILE A 12 -3.53 -4.95 1.13
CA ILE A 12 -2.46 -4.08 1.61
C ILE A 12 -1.97 -4.54 2.98
N LYS A 13 -2.88 -4.91 3.88
CA LYS A 13 -2.49 -5.46 5.17
C LYS A 13 -1.67 -6.73 5.01
N ALA A 14 -2.09 -7.62 4.11
CA ALA A 14 -1.37 -8.84 3.84
C ALA A 14 0.02 -8.56 3.27
N ALA A 15 0.12 -7.56 2.39
CA ALA A 15 1.40 -7.16 1.82
C ALA A 15 2.35 -6.64 2.90
N ILE A 16 1.84 -5.81 3.80
CA ILE A 16 2.62 -5.29 4.92
C ILE A 16 3.08 -6.42 5.83
N SER A 17 2.18 -7.34 6.16
CA SER A 17 2.51 -8.49 7.02
C SER A 17 3.60 -9.36 6.39
N ARG A 18 3.53 -9.58 5.08
CA ARG A 18 4.55 -10.36 4.37
C ARG A 18 5.91 -9.65 4.40
N ALA A 19 5.92 -8.34 4.23
CA ALA A 19 7.15 -7.56 4.26
C ALA A 19 7.78 -7.61 5.66
N ILE A 20 6.97 -7.54 6.71
CA ILE A 20 7.45 -7.64 8.09
C ILE A 20 8.00 -9.05 8.34
N ALA A 21 7.28 -10.08 7.93
CA ALA A 21 7.70 -11.47 8.11
C ALA A 21 8.99 -11.77 7.36
N ALA A 22 9.20 -11.13 6.22
CA ALA A 22 10.43 -11.30 5.43
C ALA A 22 11.61 -10.50 5.98
N GLY A 23 11.38 -9.66 7.00
CA GLY A 23 12.43 -8.83 7.58
C GLY A 23 12.69 -7.53 6.81
N ASN A 24 11.86 -7.22 5.81
CA ASN A 24 12.03 -6.02 5.01
C ASN A 24 11.44 -4.77 5.66
N LEU A 25 10.51 -4.96 6.58
CA LEU A 25 9.91 -3.87 7.35
C LEU A 25 9.95 -4.22 8.83
N SER A 26 10.07 -3.18 9.66
CA SER A 26 9.96 -3.30 11.11
C SER A 26 8.64 -2.68 11.56
N GLY A 27 8.11 -3.15 12.69
CA GLY A 27 6.90 -2.60 13.26
C GLY A 27 5.73 -3.57 13.19
N GLN A 28 4.52 -3.05 13.25
CA GLN A 28 3.30 -3.85 13.27
C GLN A 28 2.41 -3.49 12.10
N THR A 29 1.64 -4.46 11.64
CA THR A 29 0.62 -4.23 10.63
C THR A 29 -0.47 -3.33 11.22
N PRO A 30 -0.83 -2.22 10.56
CA PRO A 30 -1.91 -1.35 11.05
C PRO A 30 -3.25 -2.08 11.08
N GLU A 31 -4.10 -1.70 12.00
CA GLU A 31 -5.45 -2.27 12.06
C GLU A 31 -6.31 -1.83 10.88
N THR A 32 -6.14 -0.59 10.44
CA THR A 32 -6.89 -0.04 9.31
C THR A 32 -5.95 0.62 8.33
N ILE A 33 -6.31 0.49 7.05
CA ILE A 33 -5.60 1.16 5.96
C ILE A 33 -6.53 2.22 5.41
N LYS A 34 -6.11 3.48 5.45
CA LYS A 34 -6.91 4.56 4.91
C LYS A 34 -6.71 4.64 3.41
N LEU A 35 -7.79 4.40 2.67
CA LEU A 35 -7.81 4.48 1.22
C LEU A 35 -8.62 5.69 0.81
N GLU A 36 -8.10 6.44 -0.15
CA GLU A 36 -8.75 7.63 -0.68
C GLU A 36 -8.95 7.47 -2.18
N ARG A 37 -9.96 8.15 -2.72
CA ARG A 37 -10.15 8.21 -4.16
C ARG A 37 -9.48 9.46 -4.69
N PRO A 38 -8.45 9.33 -5.55
CA PRO A 38 -7.83 10.51 -6.16
C PRO A 38 -8.84 11.28 -7.00
N LYS A 39 -8.72 12.60 -7.02
CA LYS A 39 -9.57 13.44 -7.86
C LYS A 39 -9.26 13.24 -9.33
N ASP A 40 -8.02 12.91 -9.64
CA ASP A 40 -7.55 12.71 -10.99
C ASP A 40 -7.44 11.22 -11.28
N ARG A 41 -8.11 10.74 -12.32
CA ARG A 41 -8.07 9.33 -12.71
C ARG A 41 -6.69 8.86 -13.13
N ASP A 42 -5.81 9.79 -13.52
CA ASP A 42 -4.43 9.46 -13.86
C ASP A 42 -3.67 8.92 -12.67
N HIS A 43 -4.17 9.14 -11.45
CA HIS A 43 -3.57 8.64 -10.23
C HIS A 43 -4.19 7.31 -9.75
N GLY A 44 -4.95 6.63 -10.64
CA GLY A 44 -5.55 5.35 -10.34
C GLY A 44 -6.92 5.46 -9.70
N ASP A 45 -7.42 4.34 -9.20
CA ASP A 45 -8.75 4.27 -8.59
C ASP A 45 -8.72 4.58 -7.09
N TYR A 46 -7.63 4.23 -6.43
CA TYR A 46 -7.45 4.44 -4.99
C TYR A 46 -6.02 4.83 -4.68
N ALA A 47 -5.84 5.58 -3.61
CA ALA A 47 -4.52 5.97 -3.14
C ALA A 47 -4.44 5.78 -1.62
N THR A 48 -3.25 5.47 -1.13
CA THR A 48 -3.01 5.36 0.31
C THR A 48 -1.68 5.98 0.68
N SER A 49 -1.62 6.59 1.86
CA SER A 49 -0.41 7.15 2.44
C SER A 49 0.18 6.25 3.53
N ILE A 50 -0.21 4.98 3.56
CA ILE A 50 0.22 4.08 4.63
C ILE A 50 1.75 3.97 4.75
N ALA A 51 2.45 4.09 3.63
CA ALA A 51 3.91 4.03 3.64
C ALA A 51 4.53 5.16 4.45
N LEU A 52 3.90 6.34 4.45
CA LEU A 52 4.38 7.47 5.25
C LEU A 52 4.27 7.18 6.74
N GLN A 53 3.21 6.47 7.16
CA GLN A 53 3.01 6.09 8.55
C GLN A 53 3.99 5.01 8.99
N LEU A 54 4.29 4.08 8.12
CA LEU A 54 5.16 2.95 8.43
C LEU A 54 6.64 3.30 8.38
N ALA A 55 7.01 4.35 7.67
CA ALA A 55 8.41 4.72 7.47
C ALA A 55 9.13 5.03 8.78
N LYS A 56 8.49 5.73 9.70
CA LYS A 56 9.09 6.11 10.97
C LYS A 56 9.48 4.90 11.81
N PRO A 57 8.54 3.99 12.14
CA PRO A 57 8.92 2.80 12.93
C PRO A 57 9.87 1.87 12.18
N ALA A 58 9.84 1.86 10.86
CA ALA A 58 10.74 1.04 10.07
C ALA A 58 12.14 1.65 9.91
N GLY A 59 12.28 2.94 10.19
CA GLY A 59 13.55 3.65 9.99
C GLY A 59 13.94 3.73 8.52
N LYS A 60 12.96 3.77 7.63
CA LYS A 60 13.18 3.77 6.19
C LYS A 60 12.56 4.99 5.54
N ASN A 61 13.01 5.28 4.32
CA ASN A 61 12.41 6.30 3.48
C ASN A 61 10.99 5.87 3.10
N PRO A 62 9.98 6.77 3.15
CA PRO A 62 8.63 6.40 2.77
C PRO A 62 8.51 5.79 1.36
N ARG A 63 9.29 6.26 0.40
CA ARG A 63 9.26 5.68 -0.95
C ARG A 63 9.79 4.25 -0.98
N GLU A 64 10.76 3.93 -0.14
CA GLU A 64 11.24 2.54 -0.02
C GLU A 64 10.15 1.65 0.56
N VAL A 65 9.45 2.13 1.59
CA VAL A 65 8.36 1.39 2.20
C VAL A 65 7.24 1.19 1.17
N ALA A 66 6.91 2.24 0.43
CA ALA A 66 5.90 2.15 -0.63
C ALA A 66 6.28 1.12 -1.68
N GLN A 67 7.56 1.09 -2.07
CA GLN A 67 8.04 0.12 -3.05
C GLN A 67 7.93 -1.32 -2.53
N LEU A 68 8.28 -1.54 -1.27
CA LEU A 68 8.15 -2.86 -0.66
C LEU A 68 6.70 -3.34 -0.68
N ILE A 69 5.77 -2.45 -0.35
CA ILE A 69 4.34 -2.78 -0.38
C ILE A 69 3.88 -3.03 -1.81
N ALA A 70 4.28 -2.16 -2.74
CA ALA A 70 3.91 -2.30 -4.14
C ALA A 70 4.40 -3.63 -4.74
N ASP A 71 5.61 -4.02 -4.38
CA ASP A 71 6.17 -5.29 -4.86
C ASP A 71 5.34 -6.48 -4.38
N GLN A 72 4.83 -6.41 -3.15
CA GLN A 72 3.98 -7.47 -2.62
C GLN A 72 2.59 -7.47 -3.24
N LEU A 73 2.13 -6.33 -3.72
CA LEU A 73 0.84 -6.22 -4.39
C LEU A 73 0.89 -6.63 -5.86
N SER A 74 2.08 -6.70 -6.42
CA SER A 74 2.29 -7.14 -7.79
C SER A 74 1.80 -8.58 -7.95
N GLY A 75 0.96 -8.82 -8.94
CA GLY A 75 0.40 -10.14 -9.17
C GLY A 75 -0.92 -10.42 -8.47
N VAL A 76 -1.43 -9.49 -7.68
CA VAL A 76 -2.78 -9.63 -7.13
C VAL A 76 -3.79 -9.47 -8.25
N ALA A 77 -4.70 -10.44 -8.38
CA ALA A 77 -5.60 -10.54 -9.53
C ALA A 77 -6.50 -9.31 -9.71
N ASP A 78 -6.93 -8.69 -8.63
CA ASP A 78 -7.85 -7.56 -8.67
C ASP A 78 -7.16 -6.23 -8.89
N ILE A 79 -5.83 -6.21 -8.92
CA ILE A 79 -5.05 -4.98 -9.08
C ILE A 79 -4.38 -4.98 -10.45
N SER A 80 -4.67 -3.95 -11.24
CA SER A 80 -4.07 -3.80 -12.57
C SER A 80 -2.68 -3.18 -12.49
N THR A 81 -2.55 -2.03 -11.83
CA THR A 81 -1.26 -1.35 -11.67
C THR A 81 -1.13 -0.75 -10.29
N VAL A 82 0.11 -0.65 -9.82
CA VAL A 82 0.45 0.01 -8.57
C VAL A 82 1.60 0.95 -8.87
N GLU A 83 1.42 2.23 -8.56
CA GLU A 83 2.42 3.25 -8.81
C GLU A 83 2.73 4.02 -7.52
N ILE A 84 3.97 4.45 -7.39
CA ILE A 84 4.40 5.24 -6.25
C ILE A 84 4.50 6.70 -6.69
N ALA A 85 3.84 7.58 -5.96
CA ALA A 85 3.82 9.00 -6.29
C ALA A 85 4.22 9.83 -5.08
N GLY A 86 4.79 11.00 -5.33
CA GLY A 86 5.16 11.94 -4.28
C GLY A 86 6.11 11.34 -3.27
N PRO A 87 5.97 11.72 -1.98
CA PRO A 87 6.90 11.27 -0.94
C PRO A 87 6.71 9.82 -0.50
N GLY A 88 5.68 9.13 -0.97
CA GLY A 88 5.42 7.75 -0.59
C GLY A 88 3.95 7.38 -0.68
N PHE A 89 3.20 8.05 -1.55
CA PHE A 89 1.82 7.67 -1.85
C PHE A 89 1.81 6.47 -2.79
N ILE A 90 0.90 5.56 -2.54
CA ILE A 90 0.71 4.38 -3.41
C ILE A 90 -0.61 4.56 -4.14
N ASN A 91 -0.55 4.64 -5.47
CA ASN A 91 -1.73 4.76 -6.32
C ASN A 91 -2.04 3.39 -6.92
N ILE A 92 -3.27 2.94 -6.76
CA ILE A 92 -3.70 1.60 -7.16
C ILE A 92 -4.79 1.70 -8.20
N THR A 93 -4.61 1.01 -9.33
CA THR A 93 -5.62 0.90 -10.39
C THR A 93 -6.14 -0.54 -10.41
N LEU A 94 -7.46 -0.65 -10.41
CA LEU A 94 -8.14 -1.95 -10.43
C LEU A 94 -8.37 -2.48 -11.84
#